data_4da9ef688b8f00e3f9641b94f623f140
#
_entry.id   4da9ef688b8f00e3f9641b94f623f140
#
_cell.length_a   1.000
_cell.length_b   1.000
_cell.length_c   1.000
_cell.angle_alpha   90.00
_cell.angle_beta   90.00
_cell.angle_gamma   90.00
#
_symmetry.space_group_name_H-M   'P 1'
#
loop_
_entity.id
_entity.type
_entity.pdbx_description
1 polymer ?
#
loop_
_entity_poly.entity_id
_entity_poly.type
_entity_poly.pdbx_seq_one_letter_code
_entity_poly.pdbx_strand_id
1 'polypeptide(L)'
;MMDFSGIVPAIPGLWNGMVMTLKLMALGIVGGLVIGTILALMRLSSNKLLANIAGAYVNYFRSIPLLLVITWFYLAVPFVLRWITGEDTPIGAFTSCVVAFMMFEAAYFCEIVRAGVQSISKGQMGAAKALGMTYGQMMRLIILPQAFRKMTPLLLQQSIILFQDTSLVYTVGLVDFLNASRASGDIIGRANEFLIIAGVVYFTISFAASLLVKRLQKRFAI
;
A
#
# COMPACT_ATOMS: atom_id res chain seq x y z
N MET A 1 32.20 21.02 -2.55
CA MET A 1 32.66 19.62 -2.42
C MET A 1 31.66 18.91 -1.55
N MET A 2 31.09 17.78 -2.00
CA MET A 2 30.14 17.02 -1.16
C MET A 2 30.89 16.44 0.06
N ASP A 3 30.29 16.58 1.24
CA ASP A 3 30.87 16.06 2.47
C ASP A 3 29.85 15.21 3.22
N PHE A 4 30.15 13.94 3.35
CA PHE A 4 29.28 12.92 3.97
C PHE A 4 29.66 12.61 5.43
N SER A 5 30.55 13.38 6.06
CA SER A 5 31.02 13.13 7.44
C SER A 5 29.91 13.18 8.49
N GLY A 6 28.83 13.92 8.21
CA GLY A 6 27.67 14.03 9.11
C GLY A 6 26.72 12.83 9.13
N ILE A 7 26.93 11.79 8.29
CA ILE A 7 26.04 10.63 8.20
C ILE A 7 26.11 9.78 9.47
N VAL A 8 27.32 9.49 9.94
CA VAL A 8 27.53 8.58 11.09
C VAL A 8 26.81 9.06 12.35
N PRO A 9 26.89 10.32 12.75
CA PRO A 9 26.10 10.86 13.86
C PRO A 9 24.60 10.83 13.64
N ALA A 10 24.13 10.89 12.38
CA ALA A 10 22.71 10.91 12.05
C ALA A 10 22.06 9.51 12.00
N ILE A 11 22.86 8.41 11.98
CA ILE A 11 22.35 7.04 11.85
C ILE A 11 21.20 6.70 12.82
N PRO A 12 21.25 7.06 14.13
CA PRO A 12 20.13 6.74 15.03
C PRO A 12 18.81 7.41 14.63
N GLY A 13 18.85 8.67 14.18
CA GLY A 13 17.68 9.39 13.67
C GLY A 13 17.15 8.78 12.37
N LEU A 14 18.04 8.47 11.44
CA LEU A 14 17.72 7.82 10.17
C LEU A 14 17.08 6.43 10.39
N TRP A 15 17.61 5.66 11.35
CA TRP A 15 17.07 4.37 11.73
C TRP A 15 15.64 4.47 12.29
N ASN A 16 15.39 5.42 13.19
CA ASN A 16 14.05 5.68 13.71
C ASN A 16 13.06 6.07 12.60
N GLY A 17 13.51 6.92 11.67
CA GLY A 17 12.73 7.25 10.47
C GLY A 17 12.43 6.03 9.60
N MET A 18 13.41 5.14 9.37
CA MET A 18 13.21 3.90 8.63
C MET A 18 12.21 2.96 9.33
N VAL A 19 12.29 2.83 10.65
CA VAL A 19 11.32 2.06 11.45
C VAL A 19 9.91 2.63 11.29
N MET A 20 9.75 3.95 11.25
CA MET A 20 8.46 4.60 11.00
C MET A 20 7.94 4.28 9.58
N THR A 21 8.77 4.41 8.55
CA THR A 21 8.48 4.00 7.17
C THR A 21 7.97 2.55 7.09
N LEU A 22 8.70 1.62 7.72
CA LEU A 22 8.32 0.20 7.71
C LEU A 22 7.03 -0.08 8.49
N LYS A 23 6.77 0.63 9.60
CA LYS A 23 5.51 0.53 10.34
C LYS A 23 4.32 0.99 9.50
N LEU A 24 4.43 2.13 8.84
CA LEU A 24 3.39 2.65 7.94
C LEU A 24 3.11 1.68 6.80
N MET A 25 4.17 1.20 6.14
CA MET A 25 4.08 0.21 5.07
C MET A 25 3.38 -1.07 5.54
N ALA A 26 3.81 -1.65 6.66
CA ALA A 26 3.23 -2.89 7.18
C ALA A 26 1.74 -2.75 7.52
N LEU A 27 1.35 -1.67 8.21
CA LEU A 27 -0.04 -1.39 8.55
C LEU A 27 -0.88 -1.10 7.31
N GLY A 28 -0.35 -0.33 6.36
CA GLY A 28 -1.00 -0.05 5.07
C GLY A 28 -1.24 -1.33 4.25
N ILE A 29 -0.25 -2.23 4.17
CA ILE A 29 -0.38 -3.52 3.48
C ILE A 29 -1.45 -4.38 4.17
N VAL A 30 -1.34 -4.59 5.48
CA VAL A 30 -2.26 -5.49 6.20
C VAL A 30 -3.69 -4.97 6.12
N GLY A 31 -3.91 -3.71 6.50
CA GLY A 31 -5.25 -3.11 6.46
C GLY A 31 -5.80 -2.99 5.04
N GLY A 32 -4.97 -2.52 4.11
CA GLY A 32 -5.33 -2.40 2.69
C GLY A 32 -5.67 -3.76 2.06
N LEU A 33 -4.93 -4.82 2.38
CA LEU A 33 -5.19 -6.16 1.86
C LEU A 33 -6.50 -6.75 2.41
N VAL A 34 -6.77 -6.56 3.71
CA VAL A 34 -8.03 -7.01 4.33
C VAL A 34 -9.23 -6.30 3.69
N ILE A 35 -9.22 -4.96 3.69
CA ILE A 35 -10.30 -4.15 3.12
C ILE A 35 -10.42 -4.40 1.62
N GLY A 36 -9.30 -4.43 0.90
CA GLY A 36 -9.25 -4.67 -0.54
C GLY A 36 -9.79 -6.05 -0.94
N THR A 37 -9.53 -7.09 -0.14
CA THR A 37 -10.10 -8.42 -0.36
C THR A 37 -11.62 -8.40 -0.19
N ILE A 38 -12.14 -7.74 0.85
CA ILE A 38 -13.59 -7.57 1.05
C ILE A 38 -14.21 -6.85 -0.14
N LEU A 39 -13.62 -5.74 -0.58
CA LEU A 39 -14.08 -5.00 -1.75
C LEU A 39 -14.02 -5.85 -3.04
N ALA A 40 -13.00 -6.69 -3.21
CA ALA A 40 -12.90 -7.60 -4.35
C ALA A 40 -14.01 -8.63 -4.35
N LEU A 41 -14.33 -9.21 -3.19
CA LEU A 41 -15.45 -10.14 -3.04
C LEU A 41 -16.79 -9.46 -3.34
N MET A 42 -17.00 -8.23 -2.89
CA MET A 42 -18.17 -7.43 -3.23
C MET A 42 -18.27 -7.20 -4.75
N ARG A 43 -17.16 -6.87 -5.42
CA ARG A 43 -17.11 -6.66 -6.88
C ARG A 43 -17.32 -7.93 -7.70
N LEU A 44 -16.99 -9.09 -7.15
CA LEU A 44 -17.21 -10.39 -7.77
C LEU A 44 -18.61 -10.97 -7.46
N SER A 45 -19.37 -10.32 -6.59
CA SER A 45 -20.72 -10.75 -6.21
C SER A 45 -21.71 -10.57 -7.37
N SER A 46 -22.71 -11.46 -7.44
CA SER A 46 -23.88 -11.32 -8.32
C SER A 46 -24.82 -10.19 -7.90
N ASN A 47 -24.71 -9.69 -6.67
CA ASN A 47 -25.46 -8.54 -6.19
C ASN A 47 -24.90 -7.24 -6.79
N LYS A 48 -25.64 -6.66 -7.73
CA LYS A 48 -25.25 -5.43 -8.44
C LYS A 48 -25.04 -4.24 -7.51
N LEU A 49 -25.80 -4.13 -6.41
CA LEU A 49 -25.64 -3.03 -5.46
C LEU A 49 -24.26 -3.10 -4.78
N LEU A 50 -23.88 -4.26 -4.25
CA LEU A 50 -22.57 -4.47 -3.63
C LEU A 50 -21.44 -4.23 -4.63
N ALA A 51 -21.57 -4.77 -5.84
CA ALA A 51 -20.56 -4.59 -6.89
C ALA A 51 -20.39 -3.13 -7.29
N ASN A 52 -21.48 -2.35 -7.37
CA ASN A 52 -21.44 -0.94 -7.72
C ASN A 52 -20.84 -0.08 -6.60
N ILE A 53 -21.21 -0.32 -5.33
CA ILE A 53 -20.62 0.39 -4.18
C ILE A 53 -19.11 0.18 -4.12
N ALA A 54 -18.66 -1.07 -4.19
CA ALA A 54 -17.24 -1.37 -4.20
C ALA A 54 -16.54 -0.80 -5.45
N GLY A 55 -17.23 -0.80 -6.61
CA GLY A 55 -16.73 -0.17 -7.83
C GLY A 55 -16.55 1.32 -7.70
N ALA A 56 -17.52 2.02 -7.12
CA ALA A 56 -17.44 3.46 -6.87
C ALA A 56 -16.28 3.82 -5.94
N TYR A 57 -16.11 3.07 -4.83
CA TYR A 57 -15.00 3.23 -3.92
C TYR A 57 -13.64 3.09 -4.64
N VAL A 58 -13.45 1.99 -5.37
CA VAL A 58 -12.19 1.71 -6.06
C VAL A 58 -11.88 2.78 -7.10
N ASN A 59 -12.87 3.17 -7.90
CA ASN A 59 -12.69 4.20 -8.91
C ASN A 59 -12.36 5.55 -8.28
N TYR A 60 -13.00 5.91 -7.17
CA TYR A 60 -12.74 7.15 -6.44
C TYR A 60 -11.28 7.22 -5.96
N PHE A 61 -10.83 6.25 -5.14
CA PHE A 61 -9.47 6.28 -4.58
C PHE A 61 -8.38 6.16 -5.63
N ARG A 62 -8.61 5.45 -6.74
CA ARG A 62 -7.64 5.36 -7.84
C ARG A 62 -7.61 6.58 -8.77
N SER A 63 -8.57 7.48 -8.65
CA SER A 63 -8.64 8.70 -9.46
C SER A 63 -8.09 9.94 -8.77
N ILE A 64 -7.72 9.84 -7.49
CA ILE A 64 -7.20 10.97 -6.71
C ILE A 64 -5.76 10.71 -6.26
N PRO A 65 -4.92 11.75 -6.10
CA PRO A 65 -3.56 11.59 -5.61
C PRO A 65 -3.53 11.13 -4.14
N LEU A 66 -2.64 10.19 -3.81
CA LEU A 66 -2.45 9.73 -2.43
C LEU A 66 -2.11 10.87 -1.46
N LEU A 67 -1.28 11.82 -1.90
CA LEU A 67 -0.95 13.01 -1.09
C LEU A 67 -2.20 13.77 -0.64
N LEU A 68 -3.19 13.90 -1.51
CA LEU A 68 -4.45 14.56 -1.20
C LEU A 68 -5.25 13.76 -0.16
N VAL A 69 -5.26 12.43 -0.28
CA VAL A 69 -5.91 11.55 0.70
C VAL A 69 -5.27 11.70 2.08
N ILE A 70 -3.94 11.67 2.18
CA ILE A 70 -3.21 11.90 3.44
C ILE A 70 -3.60 13.23 4.05
N THR A 71 -3.58 14.30 3.25
CA THR A 71 -3.93 15.65 3.70
C THR A 71 -5.38 15.73 4.19
N TRP A 72 -6.33 15.10 3.50
CA TRP A 72 -7.74 15.06 3.92
C TRP A 72 -7.92 14.34 5.25
N PHE A 73 -7.29 13.18 5.44
CA PHE A 73 -7.40 12.47 6.70
C PHE A 73 -6.78 13.23 7.87
N TYR A 74 -5.72 14.00 7.61
CA TYR A 74 -5.05 14.78 8.64
C TYR A 74 -5.76 16.11 8.97
N LEU A 75 -6.28 16.83 7.97
CA LEU A 75 -6.87 18.16 8.15
C LEU A 75 -8.39 18.14 8.09
N ALA A 76 -8.98 17.50 7.07
CA ALA A 76 -10.41 17.60 6.83
C ALA A 76 -11.23 16.69 7.75
N VAL A 77 -10.75 15.48 8.06
CA VAL A 77 -11.49 14.54 8.92
C VAL A 77 -11.66 15.09 10.34
N PRO A 78 -10.63 15.62 11.04
CA PRO A 78 -10.81 16.27 12.34
C PRO A 78 -11.79 17.46 12.27
N PHE A 79 -11.72 18.26 11.21
CA PHE A 79 -12.64 19.39 11.01
C PHE A 79 -14.10 18.93 10.88
N VAL A 80 -14.36 17.89 10.08
CA VAL A 80 -15.72 17.32 9.91
C VAL A 80 -16.21 16.70 11.21
N LEU A 81 -15.35 15.97 11.94
CA LEU A 81 -15.71 15.39 13.24
C LEU A 81 -16.10 16.48 14.23
N ARG A 82 -15.31 17.55 14.35
CA ARG A 82 -15.67 18.71 15.18
C ARG A 82 -17.01 19.32 14.81
N TRP A 83 -17.28 19.46 13.52
CA TRP A 83 -18.56 20.02 13.04
C TRP A 83 -19.75 19.14 13.43
N ILE A 84 -19.59 17.80 13.46
CA ILE A 84 -20.66 16.85 13.79
C ILE A 84 -20.82 16.70 15.32
N THR A 85 -19.72 16.58 16.05
CA THR A 85 -19.71 16.25 17.50
C THR A 85 -19.70 17.47 18.40
N GLY A 86 -19.28 18.65 17.88
CA GLY A 86 -19.04 19.85 18.66
C GLY A 86 -17.73 19.81 19.48
N GLU A 87 -16.98 18.71 19.44
CA GLU A 87 -15.75 18.51 20.22
C GLU A 87 -14.51 18.51 19.35
N ASP A 88 -13.41 19.09 19.86
CA ASP A 88 -12.10 18.97 19.23
C ASP A 88 -11.52 17.59 19.45
N THR A 89 -11.55 16.75 18.43
CA THR A 89 -10.94 15.42 18.42
C THR A 89 -9.71 15.42 17.49
N PRO A 90 -8.53 15.84 17.95
CA PRO A 90 -7.34 15.86 17.10
C PRO A 90 -6.92 14.42 16.78
N ILE A 91 -6.87 14.10 15.48
CA ILE A 91 -6.33 12.83 15.01
C ILE A 91 -4.83 13.04 14.74
N GLY A 92 -3.97 12.30 15.43
CA GLY A 92 -2.53 12.40 15.24
C GLY A 92 -2.09 12.04 13.82
N ALA A 93 -1.00 12.65 13.34
CA ALA A 93 -0.47 12.43 11.98
C ALA A 93 -0.26 10.94 11.66
N PHE A 94 0.24 10.14 12.61
CA PHE A 94 0.44 8.72 12.42
C PHE A 94 -0.87 7.98 12.10
N THR A 95 -1.91 8.18 12.89
CA THR A 95 -3.22 7.55 12.69
C THR A 95 -3.85 7.97 11.37
N SER A 96 -3.79 9.26 11.04
CA SER A 96 -4.28 9.80 9.77
C SER A 96 -3.59 9.16 8.58
N CYS A 97 -2.25 9.05 8.61
CA CYS A 97 -1.48 8.40 7.54
C CYS A 97 -1.79 6.91 7.42
N VAL A 98 -1.87 6.18 8.54
CA VAL A 98 -2.19 4.75 8.52
C VAL A 98 -3.56 4.51 7.88
N VAL A 99 -4.59 5.26 8.29
CA VAL A 99 -5.94 5.12 7.72
C VAL A 99 -5.95 5.50 6.24
N ALA A 100 -5.27 6.60 5.87
CA ALA A 100 -5.15 7.03 4.48
C ALA A 100 -4.51 5.94 3.60
N PHE A 101 -3.38 5.35 4.04
CA PHE A 101 -2.73 4.25 3.33
C PHE A 101 -3.62 3.01 3.25
N MET A 102 -4.26 2.59 4.34
CA MET A 102 -5.16 1.44 4.34
C MET A 102 -6.29 1.62 3.32
N MET A 103 -6.94 2.77 3.30
CA MET A 103 -8.06 3.04 2.39
C MET A 103 -7.59 3.18 0.94
N PHE A 104 -6.48 3.85 0.70
CA PHE A 104 -5.94 4.01 -0.65
C PHE A 104 -5.46 2.67 -1.22
N GLU A 105 -4.66 1.92 -0.48
CA GLU A 105 -4.15 0.61 -0.89
C GLU A 105 -5.26 -0.43 -1.06
N ALA A 106 -6.34 -0.35 -0.27
CA ALA A 106 -7.50 -1.22 -0.42
C ALA A 106 -8.08 -1.17 -1.85
N ALA A 107 -8.07 -0.02 -2.50
CA ALA A 107 -8.54 0.12 -3.87
C ALA A 107 -7.64 -0.62 -4.88
N TYR A 108 -6.32 -0.53 -4.71
CA TYR A 108 -5.36 -1.25 -5.57
C TYR A 108 -5.35 -2.74 -5.31
N PHE A 109 -5.32 -3.17 -4.04
CA PHE A 109 -5.39 -4.58 -3.69
C PHE A 109 -6.71 -5.22 -4.12
N CYS A 110 -7.83 -4.49 -4.05
CA CYS A 110 -9.11 -4.95 -4.59
C CYS A 110 -9.00 -5.33 -6.08
N GLU A 111 -8.41 -4.47 -6.89
CA GLU A 111 -8.25 -4.73 -8.32
C GLU A 111 -7.29 -5.90 -8.60
N ILE A 112 -6.19 -5.99 -7.85
CA ILE A 112 -5.23 -7.09 -7.99
C ILE A 112 -5.91 -8.42 -7.65
N VAL A 113 -6.63 -8.50 -6.54
CA VAL A 113 -7.35 -9.72 -6.12
C VAL A 113 -8.44 -10.07 -7.12
N ARG A 114 -9.26 -9.10 -7.54
CA ARG A 114 -10.31 -9.30 -8.54
C ARG A 114 -9.74 -9.82 -9.86
N ALA A 115 -8.69 -9.17 -10.37
CA ALA A 115 -8.02 -9.56 -11.61
C ALA A 115 -7.37 -10.94 -11.49
N GLY A 116 -6.78 -11.27 -10.33
CA GLY A 116 -6.21 -12.57 -10.05
C GLY A 116 -7.24 -13.69 -10.16
N VAL A 117 -8.41 -13.52 -9.52
CA VAL A 117 -9.51 -14.51 -9.61
C VAL A 117 -10.03 -14.61 -11.04
N GLN A 118 -10.25 -13.48 -11.73
CA GLN A 118 -10.77 -13.45 -13.09
C GLN A 118 -9.78 -13.96 -14.15
N SER A 119 -8.49 -14.02 -13.84
CA SER A 119 -7.47 -14.54 -14.76
C SER A 119 -7.49 -16.06 -14.92
N ILE A 120 -8.25 -16.77 -14.09
CA ILE A 120 -8.36 -18.23 -14.18
C ILE A 120 -9.32 -18.58 -15.32
N SER A 121 -8.89 -19.49 -16.19
CA SER A 121 -9.64 -19.83 -17.38
C SER A 121 -11.02 -20.40 -17.04
N LYS A 122 -12.03 -20.05 -17.85
CA LYS A 122 -13.40 -20.58 -17.71
C LYS A 122 -13.44 -22.11 -17.86
N GLY A 123 -12.46 -22.70 -18.57
CA GLY A 123 -12.31 -24.14 -18.71
C GLY A 123 -12.06 -24.85 -17.38
N GLN A 124 -11.26 -24.24 -16.47
CA GLN A 124 -11.03 -24.77 -15.13
C GLN A 124 -12.35 -24.85 -14.33
N MET A 125 -13.18 -23.79 -14.43
CA MET A 125 -14.50 -23.79 -13.80
C MET A 125 -15.46 -24.80 -14.43
N GLY A 126 -15.43 -24.96 -15.74
CA GLY A 126 -16.21 -25.94 -16.47
C GLY A 126 -15.85 -27.38 -16.11
N ALA A 127 -14.55 -27.70 -16.08
CA ALA A 127 -14.05 -29.00 -15.69
C ALA A 127 -14.42 -29.37 -14.24
N ALA A 128 -14.28 -28.43 -13.31
CA ALA A 128 -14.67 -28.63 -11.92
C ALA A 128 -16.17 -28.94 -11.77
N LYS A 129 -17.02 -28.22 -12.50
CA LYS A 129 -18.46 -28.48 -12.53
C LYS A 129 -18.79 -29.87 -13.12
N ALA A 130 -18.11 -30.26 -14.19
CA ALA A 130 -18.28 -31.59 -14.81
C ALA A 130 -17.91 -32.73 -13.86
N LEU A 131 -16.96 -32.48 -12.92
CA LEU A 131 -16.59 -33.41 -11.83
C LEU A 131 -17.57 -33.35 -10.64
N GLY A 132 -18.68 -32.62 -10.73
CA GLY A 132 -19.67 -32.50 -9.66
C GLY A 132 -19.24 -31.68 -8.46
N MET A 133 -18.18 -30.84 -8.58
CA MET A 133 -17.72 -30.02 -7.49
C MET A 133 -18.72 -28.92 -7.16
N THR A 134 -18.95 -28.69 -5.87
CA THR A 134 -19.70 -27.51 -5.39
C THR A 134 -18.90 -26.24 -5.66
N TYR A 135 -19.57 -25.09 -5.68
CA TYR A 135 -18.90 -23.80 -5.87
C TYR A 135 -17.77 -23.56 -4.85
N GLY A 136 -18.02 -23.90 -3.57
CA GLY A 136 -17.02 -23.75 -2.52
C GLY A 136 -15.81 -24.67 -2.71
N GLN A 137 -16.01 -25.92 -3.12
CA GLN A 137 -14.93 -26.85 -3.46
C GLN A 137 -14.12 -26.35 -4.65
N MET A 138 -14.77 -25.95 -5.72
CA MET A 138 -14.14 -25.37 -6.91
C MET A 138 -13.29 -24.15 -6.56
N MET A 139 -13.84 -23.20 -5.78
CA MET A 139 -13.11 -22.01 -5.37
C MET A 139 -11.89 -22.37 -4.51
N ARG A 140 -12.07 -23.18 -3.46
CA ARG A 140 -11.01 -23.50 -2.50
C ARG A 140 -9.89 -24.36 -3.09
N LEU A 141 -10.23 -25.36 -3.90
CA LEU A 141 -9.28 -26.38 -4.37
C LEU A 141 -8.65 -26.05 -5.72
N ILE A 142 -9.33 -25.27 -6.57
CA ILE A 142 -8.88 -25.02 -7.94
C ILE A 142 -8.60 -23.53 -8.19
N ILE A 143 -9.59 -22.65 -7.97
CA ILE A 143 -9.51 -21.26 -8.41
C ILE A 143 -8.57 -20.44 -7.50
N LEU A 144 -8.81 -20.42 -6.20
CA LEU A 144 -8.04 -19.60 -5.27
C LEU A 144 -6.54 -19.95 -5.23
N PRO A 145 -6.11 -21.23 -5.20
CA PRO A 145 -4.67 -21.53 -5.22
C PRO A 145 -3.96 -21.04 -6.50
N GLN A 146 -4.62 -21.14 -7.64
CA GLN A 146 -4.08 -20.62 -8.89
C GLN A 146 -4.08 -19.08 -8.93
N ALA A 147 -5.19 -18.45 -8.50
CA ALA A 147 -5.31 -17.02 -8.42
C ALA A 147 -4.25 -16.41 -7.48
N PHE A 148 -4.02 -17.03 -6.31
CA PHE A 148 -2.99 -16.61 -5.37
C PHE A 148 -1.59 -16.59 -5.99
N ARG A 149 -1.22 -17.63 -6.71
CA ARG A 149 0.08 -17.67 -7.41
C ARG A 149 0.23 -16.53 -8.40
N LYS A 150 -0.83 -16.21 -9.16
CA LYS A 150 -0.81 -15.13 -10.15
C LYS A 150 -0.81 -13.74 -9.55
N MET A 151 -1.53 -13.51 -8.45
CA MET A 151 -1.62 -12.18 -7.82
C MET A 151 -0.47 -11.87 -6.87
N THR A 152 0.20 -12.87 -6.26
CA THR A 152 1.28 -12.64 -5.30
C THR A 152 2.37 -11.70 -5.82
N PRO A 153 2.92 -11.86 -7.04
CA PRO A 153 3.91 -10.91 -7.54
C PRO A 153 3.39 -9.49 -7.69
N LEU A 154 2.11 -9.32 -8.05
CA LEU A 154 1.48 -8.00 -8.19
C LEU A 154 1.25 -7.34 -6.84
N LEU A 155 0.85 -8.12 -5.82
CA LEU A 155 0.72 -7.63 -4.44
C LEU A 155 2.08 -7.17 -3.90
N LEU A 156 3.14 -7.93 -4.13
CA LEU A 156 4.48 -7.54 -3.73
C LEU A 156 4.97 -6.29 -4.48
N GLN A 157 4.66 -6.17 -5.77
CA GLN A 157 5.00 -4.97 -6.54
C GLN A 157 4.27 -3.74 -5.98
N GLN A 158 2.98 -3.86 -5.65
CA GLN A 158 2.22 -2.78 -5.01
C GLN A 158 2.80 -2.42 -3.63
N SER A 159 3.28 -3.41 -2.87
CA SER A 159 3.94 -3.15 -1.58
C SER A 159 5.25 -2.35 -1.72
N ILE A 160 6.00 -2.54 -2.82
CA ILE A 160 7.19 -1.73 -3.12
C ILE A 160 6.79 -0.28 -3.44
N ILE A 161 5.70 -0.08 -4.18
CA ILE A 161 5.16 1.25 -4.46
C ILE A 161 4.77 1.92 -3.13
N LEU A 162 4.02 1.22 -2.26
CA LEU A 162 3.65 1.76 -0.96
C LEU A 162 4.89 2.13 -0.10
N PHE A 163 5.97 1.33 -0.12
CA PHE A 163 7.22 1.68 0.55
C PHE A 163 7.75 3.04 0.10
N GLN A 164 7.70 3.34 -1.20
CA GLN A 164 8.12 4.64 -1.74
C GLN A 164 7.12 5.74 -1.35
N ASP A 165 5.84 5.46 -1.42
CA ASP A 165 4.76 6.39 -1.11
C ASP A 165 4.70 6.79 0.37
N THR A 166 5.27 5.98 1.29
CA THR A 166 5.41 6.38 2.70
C THR A 166 6.18 7.68 2.86
N SER A 167 7.05 8.04 1.91
CA SER A 167 7.77 9.32 1.94
C SER A 167 6.86 10.55 1.88
N LEU A 168 5.62 10.42 1.39
CA LEU A 168 4.66 11.53 1.29
C LEU A 168 4.19 12.05 2.66
N VAL A 169 4.39 11.28 3.74
CA VAL A 169 3.94 11.68 5.10
C VAL A 169 4.73 12.86 5.68
N TYR A 170 5.84 13.24 5.06
CA TYR A 170 6.57 14.45 5.45
C TYR A 170 5.70 15.71 5.38
N THR A 171 4.70 15.72 4.51
CA THR A 171 3.78 16.86 4.30
C THR A 171 2.89 17.15 5.50
N VAL A 172 2.65 16.16 6.35
CA VAL A 172 1.90 16.28 7.60
C VAL A 172 2.81 16.26 8.84
N GLY A 173 4.12 16.44 8.64
CA GLY A 173 5.11 16.54 9.70
C GLY A 173 5.48 15.21 10.37
N LEU A 174 5.09 14.06 9.82
CA LEU A 174 5.48 12.78 10.36
C LEU A 174 6.92 12.44 9.94
N VAL A 175 7.74 12.04 10.91
CA VAL A 175 9.16 11.78 10.71
C VAL A 175 9.35 10.33 10.22
N ASP A 176 9.25 10.15 8.91
CA ASP A 176 9.66 8.93 8.18
C ASP A 176 11.15 8.99 7.81
N PHE A 177 11.64 8.04 7.03
CA PHE A 177 13.06 8.00 6.61
C PHE A 177 13.45 9.21 5.76
N LEU A 178 12.59 9.69 4.85
CA LEU A 178 12.89 10.86 4.03
C LEU A 178 12.93 12.13 4.87
N ASN A 179 11.94 12.32 5.76
CA ASN A 179 11.91 13.50 6.63
C ASN A 179 13.07 13.49 7.65
N ALA A 180 13.41 12.33 8.22
CA ALA A 180 14.60 12.17 9.07
C ALA A 180 15.89 12.53 8.34
N SER A 181 16.02 12.08 7.08
CA SER A 181 17.18 12.43 6.23
C SER A 181 17.26 13.92 5.97
N ARG A 182 16.15 14.54 5.57
CA ARG A 182 16.09 15.99 5.32
C ARG A 182 16.41 16.78 6.58
N ALA A 183 15.75 16.48 7.70
CA ALA A 183 15.98 17.18 8.97
C ALA A 183 17.43 17.08 9.44
N SER A 184 18.06 15.91 9.33
CA SER A 184 19.47 15.71 9.66
C SER A 184 20.39 16.55 8.76
N GLY A 185 20.09 16.63 7.47
CA GLY A 185 20.84 17.45 6.53
C GLY A 185 20.68 18.95 6.77
N ASP A 186 19.45 19.40 7.08
CA ASP A 186 19.15 20.81 7.36
C ASP A 186 19.91 21.32 8.62
N ILE A 187 20.00 20.50 9.69
CA ILE A 187 20.71 20.85 10.93
C ILE A 187 22.18 21.17 10.69
N ILE A 188 22.83 20.46 9.77
CA ILE A 188 24.27 20.60 9.51
C ILE A 188 24.57 21.37 8.22
N GLY A 189 23.56 21.94 7.55
CA GLY A 189 23.71 22.67 6.29
C GLY A 189 24.08 21.79 5.08
N ARG A 190 23.69 20.49 5.09
CA ARG A 190 24.04 19.49 4.05
C ARG A 190 22.82 18.73 3.54
N ALA A 191 21.73 19.45 3.31
CA ALA A 191 20.46 18.86 2.86
C ALA A 191 20.59 18.02 1.58
N ASN A 192 21.41 18.47 0.62
CA ASN A 192 21.58 17.78 -0.66
C ASN A 192 22.23 16.41 -0.50
N GLU A 193 23.27 16.30 0.32
CA GLU A 193 23.99 15.05 0.61
C GLU A 193 23.05 14.02 1.24
N PHE A 194 22.25 14.45 2.21
CA PHE A 194 21.28 13.58 2.87
C PHE A 194 20.12 13.15 1.96
N LEU A 195 19.66 14.03 1.08
CA LEU A 195 18.65 13.66 0.08
C LEU A 195 19.19 12.66 -0.95
N ILE A 196 20.46 12.80 -1.37
CA ILE A 196 21.11 11.81 -2.23
C ILE A 196 21.17 10.44 -1.54
N ILE A 197 21.57 10.42 -0.25
CA ILE A 197 21.60 9.17 0.54
C ILE A 197 20.22 8.56 0.64
N ALA A 198 19.20 9.36 0.96
CA ALA A 198 17.82 8.88 1.01
C ALA A 198 17.42 8.25 -0.34
N GLY A 199 17.72 8.92 -1.45
CA GLY A 199 17.46 8.39 -2.80
C GLY A 199 18.18 7.06 -3.06
N VAL A 200 19.47 6.94 -2.68
CA VAL A 200 20.24 5.70 -2.83
C VAL A 200 19.65 4.57 -1.98
N VAL A 201 19.23 4.84 -0.75
CA VAL A 201 18.62 3.84 0.14
C VAL A 201 17.26 3.38 -0.40
N TYR A 202 16.36 4.30 -0.78
CA TYR A 202 15.08 3.95 -1.40
C TYR A 202 15.27 3.14 -2.68
N PHE A 203 16.20 3.57 -3.54
CA PHE A 203 16.54 2.86 -4.77
C PHE A 203 17.04 1.45 -4.49
N THR A 204 18.00 1.30 -3.59
CA THR A 204 18.62 -0.01 -3.28
C THR A 204 17.60 -1.00 -2.75
N ILE A 205 16.77 -0.58 -1.78
CA ILE A 205 15.73 -1.44 -1.19
C ILE A 205 14.68 -1.81 -2.26
N SER A 206 14.15 -0.83 -2.97
CA SER A 206 13.10 -1.04 -3.99
C SER A 206 13.62 -1.88 -5.15
N PHE A 207 14.85 -1.65 -5.60
CA PHE A 207 15.47 -2.42 -6.69
C PHE A 207 15.72 -3.87 -6.27
N ALA A 208 16.30 -4.11 -5.09
CA ALA A 208 16.51 -5.45 -4.58
C ALA A 208 15.19 -6.22 -4.42
N ALA A 209 14.15 -5.55 -3.85
CA ALA A 209 12.82 -6.13 -3.75
C ALA A 209 12.20 -6.43 -5.12
N SER A 210 12.35 -5.54 -6.12
CA SER A 210 11.86 -5.73 -7.48
C SER A 210 12.53 -6.93 -8.18
N LEU A 211 13.83 -7.16 -7.94
CA LEU A 211 14.53 -8.35 -8.46
C LEU A 211 13.95 -9.65 -7.87
N LEU A 212 13.61 -9.66 -6.57
CA LEU A 212 12.94 -10.79 -5.94
C LEU A 212 11.55 -11.04 -6.54
N VAL A 213 10.77 -9.97 -6.75
CA VAL A 213 9.45 -10.07 -7.39
C VAL A 213 9.57 -10.64 -8.81
N LYS A 214 10.55 -10.19 -9.62
CA LYS A 214 10.79 -10.74 -10.97
C LYS A 214 11.14 -12.23 -10.95
N ARG A 215 11.92 -12.69 -9.96
CA ARG A 215 12.22 -14.12 -9.78
C ARG A 215 10.96 -14.92 -9.43
N LEU A 216 10.10 -14.40 -8.56
CA LEU A 216 8.82 -15.03 -8.21
C LEU A 216 7.86 -15.07 -9.40
N GLN A 217 7.79 -14.01 -10.20
CA GLN A 217 6.99 -13.98 -11.44
C GLN A 217 7.40 -15.11 -12.38
N LYS A 218 8.71 -15.29 -12.62
CA LYS A 218 9.21 -16.39 -13.46
C LYS A 218 8.88 -17.77 -12.89
N ARG A 219 8.89 -17.91 -11.57
CA ARG A 219 8.57 -19.19 -10.89
C ARG A 219 7.07 -19.52 -10.92
N PHE A 220 6.21 -18.49 -10.92
CA PHE A 220 4.75 -18.64 -10.93
C PHE A 220 4.13 -18.47 -12.33
N ALA A 221 4.94 -18.15 -13.33
CA ALA A 221 4.50 -18.15 -14.72
C ALA A 221 4.21 -19.61 -15.13
N ILE A 222 2.91 -19.92 -15.28
CA ILE A 222 2.35 -21.19 -15.78
C ILE A 222 1.77 -20.93 -17.15
#